data_39b7ed29172378a9f6425824402bbda1
#
_entry.id   39b7ed29172378a9f6425824402bbda1
#
_cell.length_a   1.000
_cell.length_b   1.000
_cell.length_c   1.000
_cell.angle_alpha   90.00
_cell.angle_beta   90.00
_cell.angle_gamma   90.00
#
_symmetry.space_group_name_H-M   'P 1'
#
loop_
_entity.id
_entity.type
_entity.pdbx_description
1 polymer ?
#
loop_
_entity_poly.entity_id
_entity_poly.type
_entity_poly.pdbx_seq_one_letter_code
_entity_poly.pdbx_strand_id
1 'polypeptide(L)'
;MSLIVLPFLFRYFKEGIWKETADFTDPCLQGLASRLQKSVLSARAPSTTSTYHRAFKRWKDFAVSNLKGNYLPANPIHVAVYLQHVLESTKSCSSVDSAFYAIKWAHEIAGMASPTDNQVVSRVREAAKRILGAGRPNRKEPLSTDVLKDIVEGADRSNILHLRNVCLYVLAYAGFFRSEEVLNIRMNHIHFHEGCMIIKVEKSKTDQLRQGDQVVIAQSGGSVCPVSLLKIYLRKLDIDPHSNEFIFRPLVKTKSSYKLTQKNKPISYTTFRDQLAKSLKNVVPDPSVYGTHSFRSGGASRAANSGVNDR
;
A
#
# COMPACT_ATOMS: atom_id res chain seq x y z
N MET A 1 10.23 16.28 3.41
CA MET A 1 8.85 15.74 3.22
C MET A 1 8.05 16.01 4.49
N SER A 2 7.04 16.87 4.42
CA SER A 2 6.16 17.14 5.56
C SER A 2 5.35 15.87 5.83
N LEU A 3 5.56 15.25 7.00
CA LEU A 3 4.66 14.22 7.54
C LEU A 3 3.29 14.89 7.69
N ILE A 4 2.33 14.52 6.85
CA ILE A 4 0.93 14.87 7.06
C ILE A 4 0.48 14.06 8.27
N VAL A 5 0.76 14.59 9.46
CA VAL A 5 0.17 14.06 10.69
C VAL A 5 -1.29 14.46 10.65
N LEU A 6 -2.16 13.48 10.54
CA LEU A 6 -3.60 13.69 10.44
C LEU A 6 -4.08 14.36 11.75
N PRO A 7 -4.67 15.57 11.70
CA PRO A 7 -4.97 16.37 12.90
C PRO A 7 -5.80 15.64 13.97
N PHE A 8 -6.60 14.66 13.54
CA PHE A 8 -7.44 13.87 14.44
C PHE A 8 -6.64 12.91 15.35
N LEU A 9 -5.36 12.64 15.08
CA LEU A 9 -4.52 11.76 15.91
C LEU A 9 -4.07 12.46 17.19
N PHE A 10 -4.03 13.78 17.23
CA PHE A 10 -3.62 14.53 18.43
C PHE A 10 -4.55 14.34 19.63
N ARG A 11 -5.77 13.82 19.44
CA ARG A 11 -6.68 13.50 20.55
C ARG A 11 -6.16 12.42 21.51
N TYR A 12 -5.31 11.50 21.02
CA TYR A 12 -4.71 10.46 21.86
C TYR A 12 -3.73 11.05 22.87
N PHE A 13 -3.13 12.20 22.57
CA PHE A 13 -2.16 12.90 23.41
C PHE A 13 -2.80 13.85 24.43
N LYS A 14 -4.11 13.79 24.59
CA LYS A 14 -4.83 14.53 25.65
C LYS A 14 -5.12 13.66 26.87
N GLU A 15 -4.80 12.37 26.80
CA GLU A 15 -5.14 11.37 27.81
C GLU A 15 -3.89 10.67 28.33
N GLY A 16 -4.04 9.90 29.42
CA GLY A 16 -2.98 9.08 30.00
C GLY A 16 -1.78 9.90 30.46
N ILE A 17 -0.59 9.38 30.22
CA ILE A 17 0.68 10.00 30.61
C ILE A 17 0.92 11.36 29.96
N TRP A 18 0.26 11.68 28.88
CA TRP A 18 0.43 12.96 28.18
C TRP A 18 -0.10 14.15 28.99
N LYS A 19 -0.91 13.92 30.00
CA LYS A 19 -1.37 14.97 30.93
C LYS A 19 -0.19 15.62 31.68
N GLU A 20 0.86 14.86 31.96
CA GLU A 20 2.10 15.35 32.58
C GLU A 20 2.82 16.41 31.73
N THR A 21 2.58 16.43 30.41
CA THR A 21 3.17 17.46 29.55
C THR A 21 2.58 18.86 29.78
N ALA A 22 1.43 18.96 30.46
CA ALA A 22 0.84 20.23 30.84
C ALA A 22 1.60 20.92 31.98
N ASP A 23 2.40 20.17 32.75
CA ASP A 23 3.16 20.68 33.89
C ASP A 23 4.44 21.39 33.45
N PHE A 24 4.82 21.28 32.18
CA PHE A 24 5.98 21.98 31.64
C PHE A 24 5.70 23.49 31.51
N THR A 25 6.35 24.30 32.34
CA THR A 25 6.25 25.76 32.32
C THR A 25 7.26 26.40 31.37
N ASP A 26 8.40 25.74 31.14
CA ASP A 26 9.45 26.22 30.25
C ASP A 26 9.03 26.09 28.76
N PRO A 27 9.09 27.19 27.98
CA PRO A 27 8.69 27.17 26.56
C PRO A 27 9.49 26.19 25.69
N CYS A 28 10.76 25.92 26.04
CA CYS A 28 11.60 24.96 25.33
C CYS A 28 11.08 23.55 25.54
N LEU A 29 10.75 23.17 26.79
CA LEU A 29 10.17 21.87 27.14
C LEU A 29 8.80 21.68 26.52
N GLN A 30 7.94 22.69 26.49
CA GLN A 30 6.66 22.65 25.78
C GLN A 30 6.85 22.39 24.28
N GLY A 31 7.83 23.05 23.67
CA GLY A 31 8.23 22.83 22.28
C GLY A 31 8.73 21.41 22.01
N LEU A 32 9.50 20.81 22.95
CA LEU A 32 9.97 19.43 22.88
C LEU A 32 8.81 18.45 23.03
N ALA A 33 7.91 18.64 23.97
CA ALA A 33 6.73 17.80 24.17
C ALA A 33 5.84 17.74 22.91
N SER A 34 5.62 18.89 22.25
CA SER A 34 4.88 18.92 20.98
C SER A 34 5.58 18.15 19.86
N ARG A 35 6.92 18.20 19.79
CA ARG A 35 7.72 17.42 18.83
C ARG A 35 7.73 15.93 19.17
N LEU A 36 7.74 15.56 20.46
CA LEU A 36 7.67 14.18 20.92
C LEU A 36 6.41 13.47 20.42
N GLN A 37 5.24 14.11 20.45
CA GLN A 37 4.01 13.57 19.91
C GLN A 37 4.14 13.19 18.42
N LYS A 38 4.77 14.05 17.62
CA LYS A 38 5.05 13.78 16.21
C LYS A 38 6.02 12.60 16.03
N SER A 39 7.04 12.51 16.87
CA SER A 39 8.03 11.42 16.84
C SER A 39 7.36 10.08 17.14
N VAL A 40 6.50 10.01 18.16
CA VAL A 40 5.74 8.80 18.51
C VAL A 40 4.84 8.33 17.36
N LEU A 41 4.13 9.25 16.71
CA LEU A 41 3.33 8.92 15.52
C LEU A 41 4.18 8.46 14.35
N SER A 42 5.41 8.96 14.24
CA SER A 42 6.34 8.62 13.17
C SER A 42 7.02 7.25 13.33
N ALA A 43 6.88 6.62 14.51
CA ALA A 43 7.39 5.27 14.76
C ALA A 43 6.73 4.20 13.88
N ARG A 44 5.58 4.51 13.29
CA ARG A 44 4.88 3.65 12.32
C ARG A 44 4.65 4.37 11.00
N ALA A 45 4.57 3.61 9.92
CA ALA A 45 4.23 4.16 8.61
C ALA A 45 2.86 4.87 8.64
N PRO A 46 2.68 6.01 7.96
CA PRO A 46 1.41 6.76 7.95
C PRO A 46 0.20 5.92 7.50
N SER A 47 0.38 4.99 6.57
CA SER A 47 -0.66 4.05 6.13
C SER A 47 -1.10 3.10 7.24
N THR A 48 -0.16 2.60 8.04
CA THR A 48 -0.44 1.74 9.21
C THR A 48 -1.20 2.52 10.28
N THR A 49 -0.73 3.72 10.61
CA THR A 49 -1.38 4.61 11.58
C THR A 49 -2.81 4.95 11.16
N SER A 50 -3.02 5.26 9.87
CA SER A 50 -4.36 5.53 9.31
C SER A 50 -5.27 4.31 9.38
N THR A 51 -4.73 3.11 9.14
CA THR A 51 -5.50 1.85 9.22
C THR A 51 -5.92 1.55 10.66
N TYR A 52 -5.01 1.69 11.61
CA TYR A 52 -5.31 1.50 13.03
C TYR A 52 -6.33 2.53 13.54
N HIS A 53 -6.16 3.80 13.15
CA HIS A 53 -7.12 4.83 13.53
C HIS A 53 -8.54 4.50 13.04
N ARG A 54 -8.70 4.08 11.77
CA ARG A 54 -10.01 3.69 11.22
C ARG A 54 -10.62 2.49 11.96
N ALA A 55 -9.81 1.51 12.31
CA ALA A 55 -10.27 0.36 13.09
C ALA A 55 -10.63 0.74 14.53
N PHE A 56 -9.83 1.60 15.17
CA PHE A 56 -10.13 2.14 16.50
C PHE A 56 -11.39 3.01 16.49
N LYS A 57 -11.65 3.78 15.45
CA LYS A 57 -12.89 4.55 15.33
C LYS A 57 -14.11 3.63 15.37
N ARG A 58 -14.09 2.49 14.69
CA ARG A 58 -15.19 1.51 14.76
C ARG A 58 -15.41 0.98 16.18
N TRP A 59 -14.32 0.68 16.90
CA TRP A 59 -14.39 0.34 18.32
C TRP A 59 -15.04 1.47 19.13
N LYS A 60 -14.58 2.70 18.98
CA LYS A 60 -15.14 3.87 19.66
C LYS A 60 -16.63 4.00 19.41
N ASP A 61 -17.04 3.95 18.14
CA ASP A 61 -18.44 4.09 17.73
C ASP A 61 -19.29 2.98 18.37
N PHE A 62 -18.80 1.73 18.40
CA PHE A 62 -19.46 0.61 19.07
C PHE A 62 -19.56 0.81 20.60
N ALA A 63 -18.48 1.19 21.26
CA ALA A 63 -18.45 1.38 22.71
C ALA A 63 -19.41 2.48 23.17
N VAL A 64 -19.46 3.59 22.47
CA VAL A 64 -20.35 4.72 22.77
C VAL A 64 -21.81 4.35 22.51
N SER A 65 -22.10 3.70 21.39
CA SER A 65 -23.50 3.43 20.99
C SER A 65 -24.12 2.25 21.74
N ASN A 66 -23.34 1.20 22.03
CA ASN A 66 -23.91 -0.04 22.55
C ASN A 66 -23.58 -0.31 24.01
N LEU A 67 -22.42 0.14 24.50
CA LEU A 67 -21.95 -0.20 25.84
C LEU A 67 -22.06 0.96 26.83
N LYS A 68 -22.36 2.17 26.36
CA LYS A 68 -22.37 3.42 27.15
C LYS A 68 -21.10 3.58 28.01
N GLY A 69 -20.01 3.00 27.54
CA GLY A 69 -18.75 2.89 28.26
C GLY A 69 -17.62 3.73 27.68
N ASN A 70 -16.56 3.84 28.45
CA ASN A 70 -15.33 4.49 27.99
C ASN A 70 -14.66 3.65 26.91
N TYR A 71 -14.28 4.32 25.84
CA TYR A 71 -13.53 3.70 24.74
C TYR A 71 -12.01 3.84 24.92
N LEU A 72 -11.56 4.76 25.80
CA LEU A 72 -10.15 5.00 26.13
C LEU A 72 -10.07 5.68 27.53
N PRO A 73 -9.53 5.02 28.60
CA PRO A 73 -9.18 3.61 28.61
C PRO A 73 -10.40 2.71 28.44
N ALA A 74 -10.23 1.58 27.77
CA ALA A 74 -11.30 0.63 27.52
C ALA A 74 -11.34 -0.48 28.59
N ASN A 75 -12.57 -0.89 28.97
CA ASN A 75 -12.76 -2.04 29.83
C ASN A 75 -12.47 -3.34 29.03
N PRO A 76 -11.65 -4.28 29.54
CA PRO A 76 -11.32 -5.53 28.84
C PRO A 76 -12.54 -6.37 28.44
N ILE A 77 -13.56 -6.47 29.28
CA ILE A 77 -14.78 -7.23 28.93
C ILE A 77 -15.55 -6.56 27.80
N HIS A 78 -15.64 -5.23 27.79
CA HIS A 78 -16.25 -4.50 26.68
C HIS A 78 -15.51 -4.75 25.35
N VAL A 79 -14.18 -4.80 25.41
CA VAL A 79 -13.35 -5.14 24.23
C VAL A 79 -13.60 -6.58 23.79
N ALA A 80 -13.67 -7.53 24.71
CA ALA A 80 -13.96 -8.93 24.39
C ALA A 80 -15.32 -9.07 23.70
N VAL A 81 -16.38 -8.41 24.21
CA VAL A 81 -17.72 -8.35 23.59
C VAL A 81 -17.66 -7.76 22.18
N TYR A 82 -16.91 -6.69 21.99
CA TYR A 82 -16.72 -6.09 20.66
C TYR A 82 -16.00 -7.03 19.70
N LEU A 83 -14.94 -7.71 20.13
CA LEU A 83 -14.25 -8.69 19.27
C LEU A 83 -15.16 -9.86 18.88
N GLN A 84 -16.03 -10.32 19.81
CA GLN A 84 -17.05 -11.34 19.51
C GLN A 84 -18.04 -10.80 18.47
N HIS A 85 -18.53 -9.57 18.62
CA HIS A 85 -19.39 -8.93 17.62
C HIS A 85 -18.71 -8.85 16.23
N VAL A 86 -17.42 -8.45 16.18
CA VAL A 86 -16.65 -8.41 14.92
C VAL A 86 -16.51 -9.81 14.32
N LEU A 87 -16.26 -10.83 15.14
CA LEU A 87 -16.14 -12.23 14.71
C LEU A 87 -17.43 -12.70 14.03
N GLU A 88 -18.58 -12.49 14.65
CA GLU A 88 -19.88 -12.93 14.15
C GLU A 88 -20.33 -12.16 12.90
N SER A 89 -20.13 -10.83 12.92
CA SER A 89 -20.61 -9.97 11.83
C SER A 89 -19.74 -10.05 10.57
N THR A 90 -18.42 -10.24 10.70
CA THR A 90 -17.51 -10.23 9.55
C THR A 90 -17.06 -11.61 9.10
N LYS A 91 -17.13 -12.61 9.97
CA LYS A 91 -16.58 -13.97 9.75
C LYS A 91 -15.14 -13.94 9.23
N SER A 92 -14.32 -13.01 9.75
CA SER A 92 -12.97 -12.72 9.27
C SER A 92 -11.97 -12.59 10.42
N CYS A 93 -11.01 -13.50 10.50
CA CYS A 93 -9.89 -13.40 11.45
C CYS A 93 -9.11 -12.11 11.29
N SER A 94 -8.89 -11.66 10.06
CA SER A 94 -8.19 -10.41 9.74
C SER A 94 -8.90 -9.18 10.31
N SER A 95 -10.25 -9.19 10.32
CA SER A 95 -11.05 -8.11 10.92
C SER A 95 -10.91 -8.08 12.43
N VAL A 96 -10.92 -9.26 13.08
CA VAL A 96 -10.70 -9.38 14.54
C VAL A 96 -9.28 -8.95 14.91
N ASP A 97 -8.26 -9.42 14.17
CA ASP A 97 -6.87 -8.99 14.37
C ASP A 97 -6.70 -7.47 14.19
N SER A 98 -7.33 -6.89 13.17
CA SER A 98 -7.30 -5.44 12.93
C SER A 98 -7.93 -4.65 14.10
N ALA A 99 -9.05 -5.11 14.63
CA ALA A 99 -9.69 -4.50 15.79
C ALA A 99 -8.83 -4.61 17.05
N PHE A 100 -8.31 -5.80 17.34
CA PHE A 100 -7.44 -6.08 18.49
C PHE A 100 -6.21 -5.17 18.49
N TYR A 101 -5.44 -5.16 17.39
CA TYR A 101 -4.22 -4.37 17.32
C TYR A 101 -4.46 -2.87 17.23
N ALA A 102 -5.60 -2.43 16.71
CA ALA A 102 -5.95 -1.01 16.71
C ALA A 102 -6.28 -0.50 18.11
N ILE A 103 -6.97 -1.31 18.94
CA ILE A 103 -7.27 -0.97 20.34
C ILE A 103 -5.97 -0.96 21.15
N LYS A 104 -5.11 -1.97 20.97
CA LYS A 104 -3.78 -2.02 21.59
C LYS A 104 -2.97 -0.76 21.28
N TRP A 105 -2.81 -0.46 20.00
CA TRP A 105 -2.08 0.70 19.52
C TRP A 105 -2.60 2.04 20.09
N ALA A 106 -3.91 2.20 20.20
CA ALA A 106 -4.50 3.44 20.71
C ALA A 106 -4.20 3.66 22.21
N HIS A 107 -4.20 2.57 23.01
CA HIS A 107 -3.82 2.62 24.42
C HIS A 107 -2.31 2.85 24.59
N GLU A 108 -1.48 2.16 23.81
CA GLU A 108 -0.03 2.38 23.81
C GLU A 108 0.33 3.85 23.51
N ILE A 109 -0.29 4.44 22.47
CA ILE A 109 -0.05 5.86 22.15
C ILE A 109 -0.53 6.79 23.25
N ALA A 110 -1.67 6.50 23.89
CA ALA A 110 -2.17 7.28 24.99
C ALA A 110 -1.38 7.07 26.30
N GLY A 111 -0.41 6.13 26.30
CA GLY A 111 0.36 5.78 27.50
C GLY A 111 -0.49 5.12 28.58
N MET A 112 -1.45 4.30 28.18
CA MET A 112 -2.38 3.60 29.06
C MET A 112 -2.17 2.09 28.97
N ALA A 113 -2.50 1.37 30.05
CA ALA A 113 -2.53 -0.09 30.04
C ALA A 113 -3.49 -0.60 28.95
N SER A 114 -3.03 -1.56 28.16
CA SER A 114 -3.84 -2.08 27.06
C SER A 114 -4.85 -3.13 27.56
N PRO A 115 -6.14 -2.99 27.24
CA PRO A 115 -7.13 -4.02 27.57
C PRO A 115 -6.88 -5.34 26.83
N THR A 116 -6.08 -5.31 25.76
CA THR A 116 -5.75 -6.51 24.99
C THR A 116 -4.70 -7.41 25.68
N ASP A 117 -4.06 -6.94 26.72
CA ASP A 117 -3.16 -7.75 27.55
C ASP A 117 -3.95 -8.65 28.54
N ASN A 118 -5.25 -8.43 28.66
CA ASN A 118 -6.13 -9.30 29.41
C ASN A 118 -6.35 -10.63 28.67
N GLN A 119 -6.28 -11.74 29.45
CA GLN A 119 -6.37 -13.10 28.90
C GLN A 119 -7.71 -13.36 28.17
N VAL A 120 -8.83 -12.85 28.67
CA VAL A 120 -10.15 -13.05 28.04
C VAL A 120 -10.15 -12.46 26.64
N VAL A 121 -9.63 -11.24 26.46
CA VAL A 121 -9.53 -10.56 25.15
C VAL A 121 -8.64 -11.33 24.19
N SER A 122 -7.46 -11.80 24.66
CA SER A 122 -6.56 -12.60 23.86
C SER A 122 -7.18 -13.92 23.43
N ARG A 123 -7.94 -14.59 24.33
CA ARG A 123 -8.60 -15.85 24.02
C ARG A 123 -9.74 -15.72 22.99
N VAL A 124 -10.49 -14.62 22.99
CA VAL A 124 -11.48 -14.35 21.92
C VAL A 124 -10.78 -14.25 20.56
N ARG A 125 -9.65 -13.56 20.50
CA ARG A 125 -8.84 -13.48 19.28
C ARG A 125 -8.29 -14.85 18.82
N GLU A 126 -7.82 -15.67 19.76
CA GLU A 126 -7.36 -17.03 19.46
C GLU A 126 -8.50 -17.94 19.01
N ALA A 127 -9.66 -17.84 19.67
CA ALA A 127 -10.87 -18.58 19.29
C ALA A 127 -11.31 -18.23 17.87
N ALA A 128 -11.26 -16.96 17.48
CA ALA A 128 -11.59 -16.55 16.12
C ALA A 128 -10.77 -17.31 15.07
N LYS A 129 -9.47 -17.52 15.31
CA LYS A 129 -8.59 -18.30 14.42
C LYS A 129 -8.97 -19.78 14.35
N ARG A 130 -9.40 -20.36 15.46
CA ARG A 130 -9.82 -21.76 15.52
C ARG A 130 -11.20 -21.99 14.90
N ILE A 131 -12.16 -21.09 15.18
CA ILE A 131 -13.54 -21.19 14.70
C ILE A 131 -13.61 -20.97 13.18
N LEU A 132 -12.93 -19.97 12.69
CA LEU A 132 -12.96 -19.62 11.27
C LEU A 132 -11.94 -20.41 10.43
N GLY A 133 -11.00 -21.09 11.10
CA GLY A 133 -9.85 -21.71 10.46
C GLY A 133 -8.86 -20.66 9.93
N ALA A 134 -7.70 -21.12 9.48
CA ALA A 134 -6.86 -20.32 8.60
C ALA A 134 -7.53 -20.32 7.24
N GLY A 135 -8.49 -19.40 7.05
CA GLY A 135 -9.16 -19.24 5.75
C GLY A 135 -8.07 -19.22 4.65
N ARG A 136 -8.26 -20.04 3.61
CA ARG A 136 -7.31 -20.01 2.48
C ARG A 136 -7.21 -18.58 2.02
N PRO A 137 -6.02 -17.96 2.11
CA PRO A 137 -5.89 -16.60 1.61
C PRO A 137 -6.33 -16.62 0.15
N ASN A 138 -7.25 -15.74 -0.22
CA ASN A 138 -7.65 -15.56 -1.63
C ASN A 138 -6.43 -14.97 -2.38
N ARG A 139 -5.43 -15.83 -2.58
CA ARG A 139 -4.19 -15.45 -3.27
C ARG A 139 -4.53 -15.34 -4.74
N LYS A 140 -4.19 -14.19 -5.30
CA LYS A 140 -4.25 -13.98 -6.73
C LYS A 140 -3.20 -14.84 -7.42
N GLU A 141 -3.54 -15.37 -8.57
CA GLU A 141 -2.65 -16.21 -9.35
C GLU A 141 -1.47 -15.40 -9.92
N PRO A 142 -0.27 -16.00 -10.00
CA PRO A 142 0.84 -15.40 -10.73
C PRO A 142 0.47 -15.20 -12.19
N LEU A 143 0.76 -14.02 -12.75
CA LEU A 143 0.54 -13.76 -14.17
C LEU A 143 1.62 -14.48 -14.99
N SER A 144 1.22 -15.32 -15.95
CA SER A 144 2.18 -15.98 -16.83
C SER A 144 2.78 -15.01 -17.86
N THR A 145 3.92 -15.39 -18.43
CA THR A 145 4.55 -14.61 -19.51
C THR A 145 3.66 -14.56 -20.76
N ASP A 146 2.92 -15.63 -21.04
CA ASP A 146 2.05 -15.71 -22.21
C ASP A 146 0.88 -14.77 -22.08
N VAL A 147 0.20 -14.75 -20.92
CA VAL A 147 -0.88 -13.79 -20.63
C VAL A 147 -0.35 -12.35 -20.72
N LEU A 148 0.85 -12.07 -20.20
CA LEU A 148 1.45 -10.73 -20.33
C LEU A 148 1.68 -10.38 -21.80
N LYS A 149 2.17 -11.31 -22.59
CA LYS A 149 2.42 -11.15 -24.04
C LYS A 149 1.11 -10.84 -24.78
N ASP A 150 0.07 -11.62 -24.52
CA ASP A 150 -1.24 -11.42 -25.14
C ASP A 150 -1.84 -10.04 -24.83
N ILE A 151 -1.70 -9.57 -23.57
CA ILE A 151 -2.11 -8.21 -23.19
C ILE A 151 -1.33 -7.16 -23.99
N VAL A 152 -0.01 -7.35 -24.13
CA VAL A 152 0.88 -6.38 -24.79
C VAL A 152 0.65 -6.35 -26.30
N GLU A 153 0.46 -7.50 -26.91
CA GLU A 153 0.25 -7.64 -28.36
C GLU A 153 -1.17 -7.23 -28.79
N GLY A 154 -2.17 -7.47 -27.95
CA GLY A 154 -3.54 -7.03 -28.17
C GLY A 154 -3.78 -5.52 -27.90
N ALA A 155 -2.79 -4.81 -27.36
CA ALA A 155 -2.94 -3.39 -27.06
C ALA A 155 -2.66 -2.49 -28.27
N ASP A 156 -3.55 -1.55 -28.54
CA ASP A 156 -3.30 -0.47 -29.51
C ASP A 156 -2.23 0.49 -28.95
N ARG A 157 -1.00 0.34 -29.41
CA ARG A 157 0.15 1.16 -28.99
C ARG A 157 0.15 2.57 -29.58
N SER A 158 -0.77 2.89 -30.52
CA SER A 158 -0.99 4.26 -30.97
C SER A 158 -1.72 5.06 -29.91
N ASN A 159 -2.60 4.40 -29.13
CA ASN A 159 -3.32 4.96 -28.02
C ASN A 159 -2.43 5.08 -26.78
N ILE A 160 -2.21 6.31 -26.34
CA ILE A 160 -1.32 6.58 -25.20
C ILE A 160 -1.81 5.97 -23.88
N LEU A 161 -3.13 5.78 -23.71
CA LEU A 161 -3.69 5.11 -22.53
C LEU A 161 -3.29 3.62 -22.50
N HIS A 162 -3.42 2.94 -23.64
CA HIS A 162 -3.04 1.53 -23.75
C HIS A 162 -1.52 1.38 -23.60
N LEU A 163 -0.73 2.23 -24.25
CA LEU A 163 0.71 2.21 -24.13
C LEU A 163 1.19 2.45 -22.69
N ARG A 164 0.59 3.42 -21.96
CA ARG A 164 0.88 3.63 -20.53
C ARG A 164 0.64 2.36 -19.72
N ASN A 165 -0.52 1.73 -19.93
CA ASN A 165 -0.91 0.53 -19.18
C ASN A 165 0.04 -0.63 -19.46
N VAL A 166 0.38 -0.85 -20.72
CA VAL A 166 1.34 -1.88 -21.15
C VAL A 166 2.70 -1.64 -20.50
N CYS A 167 3.23 -0.41 -20.56
CA CYS A 167 4.50 -0.07 -19.89
C CYS A 167 4.45 -0.35 -18.39
N LEU A 168 3.35 0.04 -17.71
CA LEU A 168 3.15 -0.22 -16.30
C LEU A 168 3.19 -1.72 -15.99
N TYR A 169 2.54 -2.56 -16.80
CA TYR A 169 2.44 -4.00 -16.61
C TYR A 169 3.80 -4.68 -16.80
N VAL A 170 4.49 -4.37 -17.88
CA VAL A 170 5.80 -4.99 -18.15
C VAL A 170 6.85 -4.58 -17.14
N LEU A 171 6.82 -3.33 -16.64
CA LEU A 171 7.71 -2.89 -15.57
C LEU A 171 7.40 -3.60 -14.25
N ALA A 172 6.11 -3.68 -13.87
CA ALA A 172 5.68 -4.37 -12.65
C ALA A 172 6.10 -5.85 -12.66
N TYR A 173 6.07 -6.48 -13.83
CA TYR A 173 6.48 -7.87 -14.05
C TYR A 173 8.00 -8.04 -14.01
N ALA A 174 8.72 -7.29 -14.86
CA ALA A 174 10.17 -7.47 -15.06
C ALA A 174 11.00 -6.99 -13.85
N GLY A 175 10.55 -5.95 -13.16
CA GLY A 175 11.22 -5.42 -11.97
C GLY A 175 10.68 -5.97 -10.66
N PHE A 176 9.75 -6.91 -10.69
CA PHE A 176 9.09 -7.47 -9.51
C PHE A 176 8.54 -6.40 -8.56
N PHE A 177 8.07 -5.28 -9.12
CA PHE A 177 7.62 -4.14 -8.34
C PHE A 177 6.30 -4.41 -7.61
N ARG A 178 6.19 -3.89 -6.38
CA ARG A 178 4.89 -3.70 -5.75
C ARG A 178 4.14 -2.55 -6.43
N SER A 179 2.80 -2.57 -6.32
CA SER A 179 1.98 -1.53 -6.98
C SER A 179 2.40 -0.11 -6.60
N GLU A 180 2.68 0.15 -5.32
CA GLU A 180 3.14 1.47 -4.89
C GLU A 180 4.53 1.83 -5.42
N GLU A 181 5.42 0.87 -5.58
CA GLU A 181 6.77 1.07 -6.10
C GLU A 181 6.71 1.51 -7.56
N VAL A 182 6.03 0.71 -8.40
CA VAL A 182 5.94 1.00 -9.84
C VAL A 182 5.16 2.29 -10.14
N LEU A 183 4.09 2.58 -9.38
CA LEU A 183 3.29 3.80 -9.57
C LEU A 183 4.07 5.06 -9.19
N ASN A 184 5.00 4.98 -8.26
CA ASN A 184 5.78 6.10 -7.77
C ASN A 184 7.11 6.31 -8.51
N ILE A 185 7.37 5.58 -9.59
CA ILE A 185 8.55 5.82 -10.42
C ILE A 185 8.48 7.23 -11.01
N ARG A 186 9.59 7.97 -10.87
CA ARG A 186 9.78 9.30 -11.44
C ARG A 186 10.78 9.24 -12.59
N MET A 187 10.76 10.24 -13.45
CA MET A 187 11.66 10.28 -14.60
C MET A 187 13.14 10.25 -14.17
N ASN A 188 13.51 11.07 -13.19
CA ASN A 188 14.87 11.12 -12.64
C ASN A 188 15.31 9.87 -11.84
N HIS A 189 14.42 8.87 -11.69
CA HIS A 189 14.77 7.56 -11.12
C HIS A 189 15.24 6.56 -12.17
N ILE A 190 15.12 6.89 -13.45
CA ILE A 190 15.37 5.97 -14.56
C ILE A 190 16.65 6.35 -15.27
N HIS A 191 17.57 5.41 -15.30
CA HIS A 191 18.84 5.54 -16.02
C HIS A 191 18.94 4.48 -17.09
N PHE A 192 18.98 4.89 -18.36
CA PHE A 192 19.15 4.00 -19.48
C PHE A 192 20.64 3.78 -19.77
N HIS A 193 21.02 2.52 -19.87
CA HIS A 193 22.37 2.07 -20.25
C HIS A 193 22.30 1.22 -21.52
N GLU A 194 23.46 0.83 -22.03
CA GLU A 194 23.53 -0.15 -23.11
C GLU A 194 23.03 -1.50 -22.61
N GLY A 195 22.03 -2.07 -23.28
CA GLY A 195 21.45 -3.38 -22.94
C GLY A 195 20.57 -3.43 -21.69
N CYS A 196 20.41 -2.35 -20.91
CA CYS A 196 19.56 -2.37 -19.72
C CYS A 196 19.04 -0.98 -19.32
N MET A 197 18.19 -0.95 -18.32
CA MET A 197 17.86 0.26 -17.54
C MET A 197 17.96 -0.03 -16.05
N ILE A 198 18.31 0.97 -15.27
CA ILE A 198 18.35 0.95 -13.81
C ILE A 198 17.24 1.85 -13.31
N ILE A 199 16.41 1.34 -12.42
CA ILE A 199 15.33 2.10 -11.77
C ILE A 199 15.60 2.18 -10.28
N LYS A 200 15.73 3.39 -9.76
CA LYS A 200 15.87 3.67 -8.33
C LYS A 200 14.51 3.59 -7.64
N VAL A 201 14.41 2.79 -6.60
CA VAL A 201 13.22 2.68 -5.74
C VAL A 201 13.48 3.45 -4.44
N GLU A 202 12.89 4.63 -4.28
CA GLU A 202 13.12 5.48 -3.10
C GLU A 202 12.53 4.90 -1.80
N LYS A 203 11.50 4.06 -1.91
CA LYS A 203 10.78 3.52 -0.77
C LYS A 203 10.17 2.17 -1.09
N SER A 204 10.60 1.16 -0.38
CA SER A 204 9.97 -0.15 -0.38
C SER A 204 9.24 -0.41 0.94
N LYS A 205 8.27 -1.33 0.95
CA LYS A 205 7.57 -1.76 2.17
C LYS A 205 8.53 -2.39 3.19
N THR A 206 9.61 -3.00 2.72
CA THR A 206 10.65 -3.65 3.53
C THR A 206 11.78 -2.69 3.89
N ASP A 207 12.03 -1.66 3.10
CA ASP A 207 13.01 -0.61 3.36
C ASP A 207 12.37 0.56 4.12
N GLN A 208 12.12 0.36 5.41
CA GLN A 208 11.55 1.40 6.27
C GLN A 208 12.56 2.52 6.58
N LEU A 209 13.85 2.23 6.48
CA LEU A 209 14.95 3.17 6.74
C LEU A 209 15.33 4.00 5.51
N ARG A 210 14.68 3.75 4.35
CA ARG A 210 14.89 4.49 3.09
C ARG A 210 16.34 4.45 2.59
N GLN A 211 16.99 3.31 2.72
CA GLN A 211 18.32 3.09 2.11
C GLN A 211 18.24 3.14 0.59
N GLY A 212 17.03 2.92 0.04
CA GLY A 212 16.78 2.84 -1.39
C GLY A 212 17.28 1.53 -1.97
N ASP A 213 16.71 1.15 -3.10
CA ASP A 213 17.11 -0.03 -3.83
C ASP A 213 17.20 0.31 -5.31
N GLN A 214 18.00 -0.44 -6.07
CA GLN A 214 18.12 -0.29 -7.51
C GLN A 214 17.70 -1.59 -8.17
N VAL A 215 16.81 -1.47 -9.15
CA VAL A 215 16.34 -2.59 -9.94
C VAL A 215 16.92 -2.48 -11.35
N VAL A 216 17.75 -3.45 -11.71
CA VAL A 216 18.32 -3.56 -13.07
C VAL A 216 17.37 -4.39 -13.93
N ILE A 217 16.96 -3.84 -15.07
CA ILE A 217 16.06 -4.50 -16.02
C ILE A 217 16.74 -4.58 -17.37
N ALA A 218 17.00 -5.81 -17.82
CA ALA A 218 17.65 -6.06 -19.09
C ALA A 218 16.73 -5.74 -20.28
N GLN A 219 17.32 -5.32 -21.38
CA GLN A 219 16.64 -5.17 -22.67
C GLN A 219 16.51 -6.55 -23.33
N SER A 220 15.28 -7.04 -23.49
CA SER A 220 15.02 -8.39 -24.01
C SER A 220 14.80 -8.46 -25.52
N GLY A 221 14.67 -7.33 -26.20
CA GLY A 221 14.49 -7.25 -27.67
C GLY A 221 13.13 -7.70 -28.23
N GLY A 222 12.28 -8.37 -27.44
CA GLY A 222 10.96 -8.85 -27.87
C GLY A 222 9.83 -7.82 -27.74
N SER A 223 8.62 -8.22 -28.13
CA SER A 223 7.39 -7.39 -28.07
C SER A 223 7.04 -6.89 -26.66
N VAL A 224 7.45 -7.65 -25.64
CA VAL A 224 7.25 -7.34 -24.21
C VAL A 224 8.49 -6.71 -23.55
N CYS A 225 9.46 -6.22 -24.34
CA CYS A 225 10.67 -5.62 -23.81
C CYS A 225 10.36 -4.35 -22.98
N PRO A 226 10.60 -4.35 -21.66
CA PRO A 226 10.24 -3.23 -20.80
C PRO A 226 11.05 -1.97 -21.14
N VAL A 227 12.31 -2.11 -21.52
CA VAL A 227 13.18 -0.99 -21.90
C VAL A 227 12.67 -0.31 -23.17
N SER A 228 12.37 -1.08 -24.21
CA SER A 228 11.90 -0.55 -25.49
C SER A 228 10.53 0.10 -25.38
N LEU A 229 9.59 -0.55 -24.68
CA LEU A 229 8.25 -0.02 -24.46
C LEU A 229 8.26 1.27 -23.65
N LEU A 230 9.08 1.33 -22.62
CA LEU A 230 9.22 2.53 -21.81
C LEU A 230 9.83 3.69 -22.61
N LYS A 231 10.86 3.44 -23.41
CA LYS A 231 11.43 4.47 -24.30
C LYS A 231 10.40 5.03 -25.28
N ILE A 232 9.56 4.18 -25.87
CA ILE A 232 8.47 4.60 -26.77
C ILE A 232 7.46 5.46 -26.02
N TYR A 233 7.06 5.04 -24.82
CA TYR A 233 6.08 5.75 -24.00
C TYR A 233 6.58 7.14 -23.60
N LEU A 234 7.81 7.24 -23.08
CA LEU A 234 8.41 8.50 -22.65
C LEU A 234 8.57 9.50 -23.81
N ARG A 235 9.00 9.03 -25.00
CA ARG A 235 9.07 9.87 -26.20
C ARG A 235 7.71 10.41 -26.62
N LYS A 236 6.65 9.58 -26.58
CA LYS A 236 5.28 10.03 -26.94
C LYS A 236 4.73 11.07 -25.99
N LEU A 237 5.20 11.11 -24.76
CA LEU A 237 4.74 12.07 -23.74
C LEU A 237 5.60 13.32 -23.66
N ASP A 238 6.75 13.34 -24.32
CA ASP A 238 7.72 14.45 -24.29
C ASP A 238 8.09 14.85 -22.85
N ILE A 239 8.35 13.84 -22.00
CA ILE A 239 8.75 14.07 -20.61
C ILE A 239 10.24 14.39 -20.58
N ASP A 240 10.59 15.53 -19.98
CA ASP A 240 11.98 15.92 -19.75
C ASP A 240 12.72 14.83 -18.94
N PRO A 241 13.82 14.26 -19.48
CA PRO A 241 14.61 13.20 -18.83
C PRO A 241 15.14 13.58 -17.43
N HIS A 242 15.33 14.85 -17.16
CA HIS A 242 15.83 15.34 -15.86
C HIS A 242 14.73 15.76 -14.90
N SER A 243 13.46 15.66 -15.33
CA SER A 243 12.33 16.09 -14.52
C SER A 243 12.08 15.15 -13.32
N ASN A 244 11.52 15.73 -12.25
CA ASN A 244 11.02 14.96 -11.09
C ASN A 244 9.54 14.60 -11.25
N GLU A 245 9.10 14.36 -12.50
CA GLU A 245 7.71 14.02 -12.79
C GLU A 245 7.46 12.53 -12.65
N PHE A 246 6.26 12.17 -12.17
CA PHE A 246 5.82 10.77 -12.20
C PHE A 246 5.61 10.33 -13.65
N ILE A 247 6.12 9.15 -14.02
CA ILE A 247 5.95 8.63 -15.38
C ILE A 247 4.53 8.09 -15.62
N PHE A 248 3.85 7.56 -14.61
CA PHE A 248 2.50 7.02 -14.71
C PHE A 248 1.46 7.99 -14.13
N ARG A 249 1.26 9.12 -14.81
CA ARG A 249 0.26 10.14 -14.43
C ARG A 249 -1.12 9.84 -15.01
N PRO A 250 -2.19 10.40 -14.43
CA PRO A 250 -3.52 10.37 -15.03
C PRO A 250 -3.52 11.01 -16.42
N LEU A 251 -4.38 10.49 -17.28
CA LEU A 251 -4.61 11.01 -18.63
C LEU A 251 -6.02 11.61 -18.73
N VAL A 252 -6.15 12.69 -19.44
CA VAL A 252 -7.42 13.31 -19.79
C VAL A 252 -7.71 12.98 -21.25
N LYS A 253 -8.93 12.52 -21.51
CA LYS A 253 -9.43 12.29 -22.88
C LYS A 253 -9.66 13.63 -23.55
N THR A 254 -9.10 13.80 -24.73
CA THR A 254 -9.38 14.92 -25.64
C THR A 254 -10.31 14.44 -26.77
N LYS A 255 -10.67 15.31 -27.70
CA LYS A 255 -11.55 14.93 -28.84
C LYS A 255 -10.96 13.77 -29.68
N SER A 256 -9.65 13.74 -29.87
CA SER A 256 -8.98 12.76 -30.75
C SER A 256 -7.96 11.87 -30.04
N SER A 257 -7.61 12.14 -28.77
CA SER A 257 -6.46 11.49 -28.13
C SER A 257 -6.57 11.56 -26.60
N TYR A 258 -5.47 11.22 -25.92
CA TYR A 258 -5.28 11.42 -24.49
C TYR A 258 -4.07 12.30 -24.25
N LYS A 259 -4.11 13.14 -23.21
CA LYS A 259 -2.98 13.97 -22.76
C LYS A 259 -2.73 13.78 -21.27
N LEU A 260 -1.48 13.97 -20.84
CA LEU A 260 -1.14 13.98 -19.41
C LEU A 260 -1.84 15.15 -18.70
N THR A 261 -2.30 14.88 -17.48
CA THR A 261 -2.76 15.98 -16.61
C THR A 261 -1.56 16.84 -16.20
N GLN A 262 -1.80 18.15 -16.00
CA GLN A 262 -0.77 19.06 -15.49
C GLN A 262 -0.34 18.71 -14.05
N LYS A 263 -1.23 18.05 -13.30
CA LYS A 263 -0.99 17.69 -11.91
C LYS A 263 0.04 16.55 -11.82
N ASN A 264 1.21 16.85 -11.25
CA ASN A 264 2.28 15.86 -11.06
C ASN A 264 1.96 14.90 -9.90
N LYS A 265 1.12 13.92 -10.15
CA LYS A 265 0.77 12.83 -9.22
C LYS A 265 0.62 11.52 -9.98
N PRO A 266 0.94 10.36 -9.36
CA PRO A 266 0.73 9.08 -10.01
C PRO A 266 -0.76 8.75 -10.15
N ILE A 267 -1.10 7.81 -11.02
CA ILE A 267 -2.44 7.19 -11.03
C ILE A 267 -2.67 6.45 -9.71
N SER A 268 -3.95 6.33 -9.33
CA SER A 268 -4.30 5.60 -8.11
C SER A 268 -4.16 4.08 -8.28
N TYR A 269 -3.98 3.38 -7.16
CA TYR A 269 -4.06 1.92 -7.13
C TYR A 269 -5.36 1.40 -7.74
N THR A 270 -6.49 2.05 -7.46
CA THR A 270 -7.79 1.68 -8.02
C THR A 270 -7.77 1.79 -9.54
N THR A 271 -7.21 2.88 -10.09
CA THR A 271 -7.06 3.04 -11.55
C THR A 271 -6.22 1.92 -12.15
N PHE A 272 -5.09 1.56 -11.53
CA PHE A 272 -4.25 0.45 -11.98
C PHE A 272 -5.02 -0.88 -12.00
N ARG A 273 -5.68 -1.22 -10.89
CA ARG A 273 -6.50 -2.43 -10.77
C ARG A 273 -7.60 -2.50 -11.82
N ASP A 274 -8.34 -1.42 -12.00
CA ASP A 274 -9.48 -1.39 -12.92
C ASP A 274 -9.04 -1.45 -14.40
N GLN A 275 -7.89 -0.85 -14.73
CA GLN A 275 -7.30 -0.98 -16.07
C GLN A 275 -6.79 -2.40 -16.33
N LEU A 276 -6.16 -3.04 -15.33
CA LEU A 276 -5.75 -4.44 -15.44
C LEU A 276 -6.95 -5.36 -15.70
N ALA A 277 -8.03 -5.21 -14.92
CA ALA A 277 -9.23 -6.02 -15.10
C ALA A 277 -9.82 -5.86 -16.51
N LYS A 278 -9.79 -4.64 -17.06
CA LYS A 278 -10.23 -4.39 -18.46
C LYS A 278 -9.30 -5.05 -19.47
N SER A 279 -7.98 -4.99 -19.27
CA SER A 279 -7.00 -5.59 -20.18
C SER A 279 -7.09 -7.12 -20.18
N LEU A 280 -7.43 -7.74 -19.05
CA LEU A 280 -7.57 -9.19 -18.92
C LEU A 280 -8.88 -9.75 -19.48
N LYS A 281 -9.91 -8.93 -19.62
CA LYS A 281 -11.28 -9.36 -19.94
C LYS A 281 -11.38 -10.23 -21.21
N ASN A 282 -10.54 -9.95 -22.21
CA ASN A 282 -10.53 -10.66 -23.49
C ASN A 282 -9.31 -11.58 -23.65
N VAL A 283 -8.49 -11.75 -22.61
CA VAL A 283 -7.25 -12.52 -22.66
C VAL A 283 -7.35 -13.80 -21.83
N VAL A 284 -8.09 -13.76 -20.72
CA VAL A 284 -8.24 -14.89 -19.81
C VAL A 284 -9.70 -15.20 -19.52
N PRO A 285 -10.07 -16.47 -19.25
CA PRO A 285 -11.45 -16.87 -18.95
C PRO A 285 -12.01 -16.19 -17.70
N ASP A 286 -11.21 -16.06 -16.64
CA ASP A 286 -11.59 -15.43 -15.37
C ASP A 286 -10.56 -14.35 -14.95
N PRO A 287 -10.82 -13.07 -15.26
CA PRO A 287 -9.99 -11.97 -14.80
C PRO A 287 -9.93 -11.81 -13.28
N SER A 288 -10.89 -12.36 -12.54
CA SER A 288 -10.99 -12.16 -11.09
C SER A 288 -9.91 -12.88 -10.31
N VAL A 289 -9.28 -13.92 -10.87
CA VAL A 289 -8.16 -14.64 -10.24
C VAL A 289 -6.86 -13.84 -10.22
N TYR A 290 -6.77 -12.78 -11.03
CA TYR A 290 -5.60 -11.92 -11.11
C TYR A 290 -5.80 -10.61 -10.37
N GLY A 291 -4.68 -9.96 -10.01
CA GLY A 291 -4.64 -8.64 -9.40
C GLY A 291 -3.32 -7.96 -9.68
N THR A 292 -3.14 -6.73 -9.22
CA THR A 292 -1.89 -5.98 -9.46
C THR A 292 -0.65 -6.67 -8.88
N HIS A 293 -0.83 -7.53 -7.87
CA HIS A 293 0.27 -8.33 -7.27
C HIS A 293 0.67 -9.53 -8.14
N SER A 294 -0.19 -9.94 -9.09
CA SER A 294 0.07 -11.04 -10.01
C SER A 294 1.27 -10.81 -10.94
N PHE A 295 1.59 -9.56 -11.25
CA PHE A 295 2.78 -9.21 -12.01
C PHE A 295 4.05 -9.58 -11.24
N ARG A 296 4.14 -9.14 -9.97
CA ARG A 296 5.30 -9.44 -9.12
C ARG A 296 5.47 -10.94 -8.90
N SER A 297 4.40 -11.64 -8.55
CA SER A 297 4.46 -13.09 -8.34
C SER A 297 4.78 -13.84 -9.62
N GLY A 298 4.23 -13.41 -10.77
CA GLY A 298 4.52 -14.01 -12.08
C GLY A 298 5.97 -13.82 -12.49
N GLY A 299 6.49 -12.59 -12.39
CA GLY A 299 7.90 -12.29 -12.69
C GLY A 299 8.86 -13.08 -11.80
N ALA A 300 8.62 -13.12 -10.49
CA ALA A 300 9.44 -13.89 -9.55
C ALA A 300 9.40 -15.39 -9.83
N SER A 301 8.22 -15.95 -10.10
CA SER A 301 8.07 -17.38 -10.47
C SER A 301 8.81 -17.69 -11.77
N ARG A 302 8.76 -16.79 -12.77
CA ARG A 302 9.51 -16.97 -14.03
C ARG A 302 11.01 -16.97 -13.78
N ALA A 303 11.52 -16.03 -12.98
CA ALA A 303 12.94 -15.96 -12.64
C ALA A 303 13.42 -17.21 -11.93
N ALA A 304 12.68 -17.68 -10.91
CA ALA A 304 12.98 -18.91 -10.19
C ALA A 304 13.03 -20.13 -11.13
N ASN A 305 12.02 -20.28 -12.02
CA ASN A 305 11.98 -21.36 -13.00
C ASN A 305 13.12 -21.28 -14.04
N SER A 306 13.74 -20.12 -14.20
CA SER A 306 14.90 -19.93 -15.07
C SER A 306 16.25 -20.09 -14.33
N GLY A 307 16.24 -20.56 -13.08
CA GLY A 307 17.44 -20.80 -12.29
C GLY A 307 18.08 -19.55 -11.67
N VAL A 308 17.36 -18.43 -11.63
CA VAL A 308 17.82 -17.23 -10.94
C VAL A 308 17.63 -17.44 -9.43
N ASN A 309 18.73 -17.42 -8.67
CA ASN A 309 18.69 -17.60 -7.22
C ASN A 309 17.91 -16.47 -6.53
N ASP A 310 17.14 -16.82 -5.48
CA ASP A 310 16.56 -15.83 -4.58
C ASP A 310 17.69 -15.02 -3.90
N ARG A 311 17.52 -13.71 -3.86
CA ARG A 311 18.38 -12.79 -3.10
C ARG A 311 17.82 -12.56 -1.72
#